data_babe3116feed7f12f31864a20a15fca5
#
_entry.id   babe3116feed7f12f31864a20a15fca5
#
_cell.length_a   1.000
_cell.length_b   1.000
_cell.length_c   1.000
_cell.angle_alpha   90.00
_cell.angle_beta   90.00
_cell.angle_gamma   90.00
#
_symmetry.space_group_name_H-M   'P 1'
#
loop_
_entity.id
_entity.type
_entity.pdbx_description
1 polymer ?
#
loop_
_entity_poly.entity_id
_entity_poly.type
_entity_poly.pdbx_seq_one_letter_code
_entity_poly.pdbx_strand_id
1 'polypeptide(L)'
;MSSDRVRPSSVSPGRPGSSVYPTNPLGEKFEGIATGRDVEWEPLVDFRRLDVSENTIHGAISWSHGTEIVHSFGGNVLVYGRSMMKPLMMKTFARELEAEGISWEQKAIACSSHNGDTEHVSAAQSLLSESEWGLMQCPLDVPLIQFGRQVRRPRRWFHTCSGEHAAMLKALRRMGINRAGYTLPSSPWFQMYLEVIREIMEKPDWNPKRVAKDGCGLPTVSNTVDELAIMFAGLVRQKDQDWIWEAMNKHPDLIGGFNRLDSTCLKAGEGT
;
A
#
# COMPACT_ATOMS: atom_id res chain seq x y z
N MET A 1 15.51 58.86 -1.67
CA MET A 1 14.77 57.68 -2.15
C MET A 1 15.33 56.47 -1.44
N SER A 2 14.69 56.08 -0.36
CA SER A 2 15.11 55.00 0.56
C SER A 2 14.56 53.67 0.02
N SER A 3 15.46 52.71 -0.19
CA SER A 3 15.10 51.35 -0.59
C SER A 3 14.96 50.47 0.65
N ASP A 4 13.73 50.29 1.11
CA ASP A 4 13.44 49.31 2.16
C ASP A 4 13.62 47.89 1.62
N ARG A 5 14.72 47.26 2.06
CA ARG A 5 14.92 45.82 1.90
C ARG A 5 14.12 45.09 2.99
N VAL A 6 13.04 44.44 2.61
CA VAL A 6 12.32 43.48 3.45
C VAL A 6 13.25 42.32 3.71
N ARG A 7 13.63 42.10 4.97
CA ARG A 7 14.35 40.91 5.42
C ARG A 7 13.35 39.75 5.47
N PRO A 8 13.71 38.55 4.97
CA PRO A 8 12.85 37.39 5.20
C PRO A 8 12.86 37.05 6.69
N SER A 9 11.67 36.86 7.25
CA SER A 9 11.46 36.42 8.62
C SER A 9 12.11 35.05 8.81
N SER A 10 13.01 34.93 9.80
CA SER A 10 13.55 33.68 10.26
C SER A 10 12.42 32.85 10.85
N VAL A 11 11.96 31.84 10.12
CA VAL A 11 11.11 30.79 10.68
C VAL A 11 12.00 29.95 11.59
N SER A 12 11.84 30.09 12.89
CA SER A 12 12.44 29.21 13.87
C SER A 12 11.98 27.78 13.57
N PRO A 13 12.88 26.77 13.56
CA PRO A 13 12.43 25.39 13.48
C PRO A 13 11.57 25.09 14.70
N GLY A 14 10.27 24.88 14.47
CA GLY A 14 9.36 24.47 15.51
C GLY A 14 9.92 23.23 16.19
N ARG A 15 9.90 23.18 17.52
CA ARG A 15 10.17 21.97 18.30
C ARG A 15 9.39 20.83 17.66
N PRO A 16 9.95 19.61 17.54
CA PRO A 16 9.19 18.46 17.08
C PRO A 16 7.98 18.33 17.98
N GLY A 17 6.82 18.64 17.42
CA GLY A 17 5.55 18.52 18.10
C GLY A 17 5.38 17.08 18.54
N SER A 18 5.04 16.87 19.79
CA SER A 18 4.57 15.58 20.30
C SER A 18 3.56 15.05 19.28
N SER A 19 3.86 13.89 18.68
CA SER A 19 2.98 13.27 17.70
C SER A 19 1.59 13.10 18.33
N VAL A 20 0.61 13.76 17.74
CA VAL A 20 -0.81 13.66 18.12
C VAL A 20 -1.40 12.32 17.64
N TYR A 21 -0.59 11.30 17.47
CA TYR A 21 -1.11 9.97 17.20
C TYR A 21 -1.44 9.31 18.53
N PRO A 22 -2.72 8.96 18.74
CA PRO A 22 -3.09 8.17 19.90
C PRO A 22 -2.28 6.88 19.89
N THR A 23 -2.03 6.38 21.07
CA THR A 23 -1.40 5.10 21.35
C THR A 23 -1.65 4.09 20.24
N ASN A 24 -0.58 3.39 19.80
CA ASN A 24 -0.67 2.21 18.96
C ASN A 24 -1.93 1.40 19.37
N PRO A 25 -2.79 0.95 18.42
CA PRO A 25 -3.95 0.14 18.75
C PRO A 25 -3.62 -1.14 19.53
N LEU A 26 -2.33 -1.52 19.59
CA LEU A 26 -1.81 -2.60 20.44
C LEU A 26 -1.38 -2.14 21.85
N GLY A 27 -1.57 -0.87 22.22
CA GLY A 27 -1.36 -0.37 23.59
C GLY A 27 0.09 -0.01 23.93
N GLU A 28 1.04 -0.11 23.02
CA GLU A 28 2.45 0.21 23.28
C GLU A 28 2.76 1.69 23.08
N LYS A 29 3.55 2.26 23.98
CA LYS A 29 4.15 3.59 23.80
C LYS A 29 5.39 3.46 22.92
N PHE A 30 5.44 4.23 21.85
CA PHE A 30 6.62 4.30 21.00
C PHE A 30 7.58 5.37 21.50
N GLU A 31 8.71 4.96 22.05
CA GLU A 31 9.83 5.84 22.35
C GLU A 31 10.91 5.66 21.26
N GLY A 32 11.28 6.77 20.63
CA GLY A 32 12.56 6.92 19.93
C GLY A 32 12.87 5.98 18.78
N ILE A 33 11.86 5.51 18.02
CA ILE A 33 12.17 4.70 16.84
C ILE A 33 12.71 5.62 15.74
N ALA A 34 13.91 5.28 15.25
CA ALA A 34 14.54 5.94 14.10
C ALA A 34 13.53 6.10 12.96
N THR A 35 13.38 7.31 12.48
CA THR A 35 12.71 7.58 11.21
C THR A 35 13.69 7.25 10.09
N GLY A 36 13.24 7.09 8.84
CA GLY A 36 14.11 6.81 7.73
C GLY A 36 15.22 7.87 7.48
N ARG A 37 15.26 8.93 8.28
CA ARG A 37 16.31 9.96 8.24
C ARG A 37 17.57 9.58 9.03
N ASP A 38 17.44 8.67 9.99
CA ASP A 38 18.53 8.22 10.87
C ASP A 38 19.15 6.90 10.37
N VAL A 39 18.83 6.50 9.15
CA VAL A 39 19.31 5.26 8.53
C VAL A 39 20.47 5.58 7.61
N GLU A 40 21.57 4.83 7.74
CA GLU A 40 22.62 4.78 6.72
C GLU A 40 22.08 4.01 5.51
N TRP A 41 21.83 4.75 4.42
CA TRP A 41 21.37 4.18 3.18
C TRP A 41 22.53 3.64 2.37
N GLU A 42 22.37 2.45 1.82
CA GLU A 42 23.37 1.83 0.95
C GLU A 42 23.39 2.47 -0.45
N PRO A 43 24.57 2.70 -1.05
CA PRO A 43 24.70 3.15 -2.43
C PRO A 43 24.31 1.99 -3.38
N LEU A 44 23.16 2.09 -4.05
CA LEU A 44 22.64 1.03 -4.91
C LEU A 44 22.92 1.26 -6.39
N VAL A 45 22.88 2.50 -6.87
CA VAL A 45 23.04 2.83 -8.29
C VAL A 45 23.90 4.07 -8.42
N ASP A 46 24.92 3.99 -9.25
CA ASP A 46 25.80 5.10 -9.58
C ASP A 46 25.64 5.50 -11.05
N PHE A 47 25.20 6.72 -11.28
CA PHE A 47 25.10 7.30 -12.62
C PHE A 47 26.39 7.97 -12.98
N ARG A 48 27.02 7.50 -14.06
CA ARG A 48 28.32 7.99 -14.51
C ARG A 48 28.24 8.58 -15.91
N ARG A 49 29.05 9.61 -16.09
CA ARG A 49 29.40 10.11 -17.43
C ARG A 49 30.88 9.85 -17.66
N LEU A 50 31.18 8.91 -18.51
CA LEU A 50 32.53 8.32 -18.63
C LEU A 50 32.96 7.76 -17.26
N ASP A 51 34.06 8.26 -16.71
CA ASP A 51 34.62 7.87 -15.41
C ASP A 51 34.18 8.75 -14.23
N VAL A 52 33.41 9.81 -14.50
CA VAL A 52 32.91 10.74 -13.47
C VAL A 52 31.55 10.29 -12.94
N SER A 53 31.46 10.06 -11.63
CA SER A 53 30.18 9.86 -10.95
C SER A 53 29.42 11.19 -10.87
N GLU A 54 28.21 11.24 -11.48
CA GLU A 54 27.34 12.43 -11.46
C GLU A 54 26.30 12.36 -10.36
N ASN A 55 25.80 11.16 -10.04
CA ASN A 55 24.76 10.98 -9.04
C ASN A 55 24.75 9.54 -8.53
N THR A 56 24.58 9.39 -7.22
CA THR A 56 24.43 8.08 -6.57
C THR A 56 23.07 7.98 -5.90
N ILE A 57 22.28 6.97 -6.27
CA ILE A 57 21.03 6.65 -5.60
C ILE A 57 21.33 5.70 -4.46
N HIS A 58 20.93 6.10 -3.26
CA HIS A 58 20.98 5.29 -2.06
C HIS A 58 19.62 4.68 -1.76
N GLY A 59 19.60 3.48 -1.19
CA GLY A 59 18.37 2.78 -0.87
C GLY A 59 18.62 1.58 0.02
N ALA A 60 17.59 0.74 0.14
CA ALA A 60 17.66 -0.55 0.79
C ALA A 60 17.15 -1.63 -0.17
N ILE A 61 17.77 -2.80 -0.14
CA ILE A 61 17.36 -3.95 -0.94
C ILE A 61 17.47 -5.21 -0.09
N SER A 62 16.50 -6.10 -0.22
CA SER A 62 16.49 -7.40 0.44
C SER A 62 16.05 -8.48 -0.53
N TRP A 63 16.67 -9.62 -0.42
CA TRP A 63 16.35 -10.83 -1.18
C TRP A 63 16.12 -11.99 -0.22
N SER A 64 14.96 -12.61 -0.29
CA SER A 64 14.60 -13.78 0.52
C SER A 64 14.37 -15.01 -0.34
N HIS A 65 14.69 -16.17 0.24
CA HIS A 65 14.26 -17.47 -0.24
C HIS A 65 13.38 -18.12 0.85
N GLY A 66 12.09 -18.22 0.59
CA GLY A 66 11.14 -18.61 1.61
C GLY A 66 11.10 -17.59 2.76
N THR A 67 11.39 -18.04 3.97
CA THR A 67 11.45 -17.21 5.18
C THR A 67 12.87 -16.75 5.55
N GLU A 68 13.87 -17.16 4.77
CA GLU A 68 15.28 -16.85 4.99
C GLU A 68 15.70 -15.65 4.14
N ILE A 69 16.40 -14.70 4.75
CA ILE A 69 17.04 -13.60 4.03
C ILE A 69 18.39 -14.07 3.49
N VAL A 70 18.51 -14.09 2.16
CA VAL A 70 19.73 -14.52 1.47
C VAL A 70 20.73 -13.38 1.36
N HIS A 71 20.25 -12.19 0.99
CA HIS A 71 21.03 -10.96 0.90
C HIS A 71 20.20 -9.78 1.40
N SER A 72 20.85 -8.87 2.14
CA SER A 72 20.24 -7.68 2.66
C SER A 72 21.25 -6.52 2.71
N PHE A 73 20.87 -5.39 2.12
CA PHE A 73 21.59 -4.12 2.20
C PHE A 73 20.61 -3.08 2.72
N GLY A 74 20.80 -2.61 3.95
CA GLY A 74 19.87 -1.71 4.62
C GLY A 74 18.47 -2.33 4.88
N GLY A 75 18.32 -3.65 4.86
CA GLY A 75 17.03 -4.33 4.96
C GLY A 75 16.32 -4.18 6.31
N ASN A 76 17.03 -3.76 7.36
CA ASN A 76 16.46 -3.43 8.67
C ASN A 76 15.75 -2.07 8.73
N VAL A 77 15.79 -1.29 7.65
CA VAL A 77 15.07 -0.01 7.55
C VAL A 77 13.57 -0.23 7.74
N LEU A 78 12.98 0.54 8.66
CA LEU A 78 11.55 0.49 8.93
C LEU A 78 10.78 1.39 7.96
N VAL A 79 9.86 0.81 7.21
CA VAL A 79 9.02 1.47 6.22
C VAL A 79 7.55 1.09 6.40
N TYR A 80 6.65 1.86 5.79
CA TYR A 80 5.27 1.44 5.59
C TYR A 80 5.14 0.83 4.19
N GLY A 81 4.72 -0.42 4.08
CA GLY A 81 4.54 -1.12 2.80
C GLY A 81 3.43 -0.49 1.94
N ARG A 82 2.45 0.17 2.58
CA ARG A 82 1.36 0.90 1.92
C ARG A 82 0.67 0.05 0.83
N SER A 83 0.57 0.57 -0.39
CA SER A 83 -0.09 -0.12 -1.50
C SER A 83 0.53 -1.46 -1.89
N MET A 84 1.79 -1.70 -1.56
CA MET A 84 2.41 -3.02 -1.75
C MET A 84 1.70 -4.10 -0.92
N MET A 85 1.10 -3.72 0.21
CA MET A 85 0.42 -4.66 1.11
C MET A 85 -0.98 -5.08 0.64
N LYS A 86 -1.52 -4.51 -0.43
CA LYS A 86 -2.89 -4.81 -0.89
C LYS A 86 -3.14 -6.28 -1.24
N PRO A 87 -2.25 -6.98 -1.95
CA PRO A 87 -2.43 -8.41 -2.18
C PRO A 87 -2.54 -9.21 -0.87
N LEU A 88 -1.68 -8.90 0.10
CA LEU A 88 -1.71 -9.52 1.43
C LEU A 88 -2.99 -9.15 2.21
N MET A 89 -3.44 -7.91 2.11
CA MET A 89 -4.70 -7.47 2.71
C MET A 89 -5.90 -8.17 2.08
N MET A 90 -5.90 -8.36 0.76
CA MET A 90 -6.97 -9.08 0.07
C MET A 90 -7.02 -10.57 0.39
N LYS A 91 -5.91 -11.21 0.81
CA LYS A 91 -5.95 -12.59 1.34
C LYS A 91 -6.89 -12.71 2.54
N THR A 92 -7.01 -11.69 3.37
CA THR A 92 -7.98 -11.64 4.48
C THR A 92 -9.42 -11.86 4.01
N PHE A 93 -9.72 -11.45 2.80
CA PHE A 93 -11.07 -11.44 2.22
C PHE A 93 -11.23 -12.41 1.06
N ALA A 94 -10.19 -13.13 0.66
CA ALA A 94 -10.16 -13.91 -0.57
C ALA A 94 -11.29 -14.94 -0.64
N ARG A 95 -11.53 -15.66 0.44
CA ARG A 95 -12.60 -16.66 0.54
C ARG A 95 -13.99 -16.03 0.41
N GLU A 96 -14.21 -14.91 1.07
CA GLU A 96 -15.51 -14.25 1.09
C GLU A 96 -15.83 -13.60 -0.26
N LEU A 97 -14.83 -13.03 -0.90
CA LEU A 97 -14.97 -12.47 -2.25
C LEU A 97 -15.18 -13.55 -3.30
N GLU A 98 -14.50 -14.70 -3.18
CA GLU A 98 -14.75 -15.85 -4.05
C GLU A 98 -16.19 -16.37 -3.91
N ALA A 99 -16.69 -16.48 -2.70
CA ALA A 99 -18.06 -16.89 -2.41
C ALA A 99 -19.13 -15.86 -2.85
N GLU A 100 -18.76 -14.60 -3.08
CA GLU A 100 -19.59 -13.58 -3.73
C GLU A 100 -19.60 -13.71 -5.27
N GLY A 101 -18.77 -14.59 -5.84
CA GLY A 101 -18.69 -14.82 -7.27
C GLY A 101 -18.16 -13.62 -8.06
N ILE A 102 -17.19 -12.88 -7.50
CA ILE A 102 -16.62 -11.72 -8.18
C ILE A 102 -15.83 -12.13 -9.44
N SER A 103 -15.89 -11.30 -10.48
CA SER A 103 -15.18 -11.54 -11.74
C SER A 103 -13.65 -11.39 -11.58
N TRP A 104 -12.89 -11.83 -12.58
CA TRP A 104 -11.44 -11.68 -12.59
C TRP A 104 -10.98 -10.22 -12.61
N GLU A 105 -11.71 -9.34 -13.30
CA GLU A 105 -11.46 -7.91 -13.31
C GLU A 105 -11.70 -7.31 -11.92
N GLN A 106 -12.76 -7.76 -11.23
CA GLN A 106 -13.05 -7.35 -9.85
C GLN A 106 -11.99 -7.85 -8.87
N LYS A 107 -11.46 -9.05 -9.05
CA LYS A 107 -10.34 -9.61 -8.29
C LYS A 107 -9.07 -8.79 -8.49
N ALA A 108 -8.71 -8.48 -9.72
CA ALA A 108 -7.53 -7.67 -10.03
C ALA A 108 -7.62 -6.26 -9.47
N ILE A 109 -8.75 -5.56 -9.68
CA ILE A 109 -8.93 -4.19 -9.19
C ILE A 109 -8.90 -4.12 -7.65
N ALA A 110 -9.28 -5.18 -6.95
CA ALA A 110 -9.21 -5.26 -5.49
C ALA A 110 -7.75 -5.20 -4.98
N CYS A 111 -6.80 -5.77 -5.72
CA CYS A 111 -5.36 -5.77 -5.40
C CYS A 111 -4.61 -4.54 -5.94
N SER A 112 -5.27 -3.66 -6.66
CA SER A 112 -4.66 -2.64 -7.51
C SER A 112 -4.26 -1.35 -6.79
N SER A 113 -3.33 -0.63 -7.43
CA SER A 113 -3.04 0.79 -7.18
C SER A 113 -3.19 1.55 -8.50
N HIS A 114 -4.41 1.63 -8.99
CA HIS A 114 -4.75 1.99 -10.36
C HIS A 114 -4.67 3.49 -10.68
N ASN A 115 -4.56 3.80 -11.98
CA ASN A 115 -4.50 5.17 -12.49
C ASN A 115 -5.83 5.94 -12.42
N GLY A 116 -6.97 5.27 -12.19
CA GLY A 116 -8.29 5.90 -12.25
C GLY A 116 -8.83 6.07 -13.67
N ASP A 117 -8.33 5.29 -14.64
CA ASP A 117 -8.86 5.26 -15.99
C ASP A 117 -10.27 4.66 -16.03
N THR A 118 -10.98 4.81 -17.13
CA THR A 118 -12.39 4.39 -17.25
C THR A 118 -12.59 2.91 -16.89
N GLU A 119 -11.70 2.05 -17.31
CA GLU A 119 -11.74 0.60 -17.05
C GLU A 119 -11.56 0.30 -15.56
N HIS A 120 -10.62 0.97 -14.91
CA HIS A 120 -10.40 0.86 -13.46
C HIS A 120 -11.62 1.29 -12.67
N VAL A 121 -12.18 2.45 -13.02
CA VAL A 121 -13.39 2.99 -12.36
C VAL A 121 -14.57 2.04 -12.55
N SER A 122 -14.77 1.54 -13.77
CA SER A 122 -15.84 0.58 -14.07
C SER A 122 -15.71 -0.71 -13.25
N ALA A 123 -14.51 -1.29 -13.22
CA ALA A 123 -14.25 -2.51 -12.43
C ALA A 123 -14.45 -2.28 -10.92
N ALA A 124 -13.96 -1.14 -10.38
CA ALA A 124 -14.14 -0.82 -8.98
C ALA A 124 -15.63 -0.57 -8.61
N GLN A 125 -16.36 0.15 -9.44
CA GLN A 125 -17.79 0.41 -9.23
C GLN A 125 -18.64 -0.86 -9.27
N SER A 126 -18.30 -1.82 -10.13
CA SER A 126 -19.04 -3.08 -10.25
C SER A 126 -18.97 -3.97 -9.00
N LEU A 127 -18.04 -3.71 -8.07
CA LEU A 127 -17.95 -4.42 -6.78
C LEU A 127 -19.11 -4.10 -5.83
N LEU A 128 -19.72 -2.92 -5.94
CA LEU A 128 -20.78 -2.44 -5.05
C LEU A 128 -22.03 -2.04 -5.85
N SER A 129 -23.19 -2.19 -5.25
CA SER A 129 -24.41 -1.56 -5.77
C SER A 129 -24.32 -0.03 -5.62
N GLU A 130 -25.03 0.71 -6.47
CA GLU A 130 -25.04 2.18 -6.40
C GLU A 130 -25.49 2.71 -5.03
N SER A 131 -26.41 2.02 -4.36
CA SER A 131 -26.87 2.36 -3.01
C SER A 131 -25.77 2.23 -1.95
N GLU A 132 -24.71 1.46 -2.21
CA GLU A 132 -23.57 1.24 -1.31
C GLU A 132 -22.41 2.21 -1.57
N TRP A 133 -22.42 2.94 -2.70
CA TRP A 133 -21.31 3.84 -3.07
C TRP A 133 -21.03 4.91 -2.01
N GLY A 134 -22.07 5.33 -1.28
CA GLY A 134 -21.93 6.28 -0.17
C GLY A 134 -21.11 5.78 1.02
N LEU A 135 -20.87 4.46 1.13
CA LEU A 135 -20.07 3.87 2.19
C LEU A 135 -18.56 4.04 1.99
N MET A 136 -18.12 4.36 0.79
CA MET A 136 -16.71 4.56 0.44
C MET A 136 -16.12 5.70 1.25
N GLN A 137 -15.01 5.47 1.96
CA GLN A 137 -14.33 6.47 2.79
C GLN A 137 -12.97 6.91 2.24
N CYS A 138 -12.50 6.35 1.12
CA CYS A 138 -11.30 6.88 0.48
C CYS A 138 -11.53 8.34 0.06
N PRO A 139 -10.48 9.19 0.03
CA PRO A 139 -10.58 10.59 -0.37
C PRO A 139 -11.13 10.77 -1.80
N LEU A 140 -11.59 11.98 -2.09
CA LEU A 140 -11.84 12.41 -3.47
C LEU A 140 -10.50 12.56 -4.19
N ASP A 141 -10.45 12.12 -5.42
CA ASP A 141 -9.23 12.17 -6.23
C ASP A 141 -9.57 12.39 -7.71
N VAL A 142 -8.53 12.46 -8.52
CA VAL A 142 -8.58 12.63 -9.96
C VAL A 142 -7.78 11.51 -10.62
N PRO A 143 -8.09 11.12 -11.88
CA PRO A 143 -7.26 10.16 -12.61
C PRO A 143 -5.80 10.61 -12.67
N LEU A 144 -4.84 9.70 -12.48
CA LEU A 144 -3.42 10.05 -12.45
C LEU A 144 -2.94 10.76 -13.73
N ILE A 145 -3.50 10.43 -14.88
CA ILE A 145 -3.20 11.13 -16.14
C ILE A 145 -3.57 12.63 -16.12
N GLN A 146 -4.45 13.01 -15.18
CA GLN A 146 -4.89 14.38 -14.99
C GLN A 146 -4.23 15.06 -13.79
N PHE A 147 -3.31 14.38 -13.10
CA PHE A 147 -2.61 14.93 -11.95
C PHE A 147 -1.92 16.25 -12.31
N GLY A 148 -2.11 17.26 -11.46
CA GLY A 148 -1.62 18.62 -11.73
C GLY A 148 -2.46 19.45 -12.71
N ARG A 149 -3.53 18.90 -13.28
CA ARG A 149 -4.48 19.64 -14.13
C ARG A 149 -5.73 20.04 -13.33
N GLN A 150 -6.42 21.08 -13.79
CA GLN A 150 -7.71 21.42 -13.20
C GLN A 150 -8.75 20.34 -13.52
N VAL A 151 -9.16 19.61 -12.50
CA VAL A 151 -10.22 18.60 -12.62
C VAL A 151 -11.50 19.17 -12.02
N ARG A 152 -12.53 19.28 -12.85
CA ARG A 152 -13.78 19.92 -12.43
C ARG A 152 -14.65 19.07 -11.49
N ARG A 153 -14.42 17.75 -11.45
CA ARG A 153 -15.27 16.82 -10.67
C ARG A 153 -14.43 15.66 -10.11
N PRO A 154 -13.64 15.88 -9.05
CA PRO A 154 -12.98 14.78 -8.38
C PRO A 154 -14.02 13.82 -7.79
N ARG A 155 -13.71 12.50 -7.82
CA ARG A 155 -14.57 11.43 -7.32
C ARG A 155 -13.74 10.46 -6.49
N ARG A 156 -14.36 9.77 -5.53
CA ARG A 156 -13.70 8.70 -4.77
C ARG A 156 -13.25 7.54 -5.66
N TRP A 157 -13.99 7.27 -6.73
CA TRP A 157 -13.69 6.21 -7.69
C TRP A 157 -12.41 6.43 -8.50
N PHE A 158 -11.92 7.65 -8.59
CA PHE A 158 -10.63 7.96 -9.21
C PHE A 158 -9.46 7.70 -8.29
N HIS A 159 -9.70 7.57 -6.98
CA HIS A 159 -8.66 7.27 -6.02
C HIS A 159 -8.03 5.91 -6.31
N THR A 160 -6.71 5.85 -6.31
CA THR A 160 -5.90 4.66 -6.62
C THR A 160 -6.22 3.42 -5.75
N CYS A 161 -6.91 3.60 -4.62
CA CYS A 161 -7.34 2.51 -3.72
C CYS A 161 -8.84 2.22 -3.80
N SER A 162 -9.59 2.78 -4.76
CA SER A 162 -11.06 2.63 -4.77
C SER A 162 -11.50 1.17 -4.92
N GLY A 163 -10.77 0.38 -5.71
CA GLY A 163 -11.03 -1.06 -5.87
C GLY A 163 -10.88 -1.84 -4.58
N GLU A 164 -9.78 -1.59 -3.84
CA GLU A 164 -9.53 -2.18 -2.52
C GLU A 164 -10.66 -1.86 -1.53
N HIS A 165 -11.03 -0.58 -1.41
CA HIS A 165 -12.12 -0.16 -0.53
C HIS A 165 -13.46 -0.80 -0.89
N ALA A 166 -13.79 -0.87 -2.18
CA ALA A 166 -15.02 -1.49 -2.67
C ALA A 166 -15.04 -3.00 -2.37
N ALA A 167 -13.94 -3.71 -2.61
CA ALA A 167 -13.81 -5.13 -2.32
C ALA A 167 -13.93 -5.42 -0.81
N MET A 168 -13.28 -4.62 0.04
CA MET A 168 -13.41 -4.73 1.48
C MET A 168 -14.86 -4.54 1.93
N LEU A 169 -15.55 -3.51 1.47
CA LEU A 169 -16.96 -3.25 1.82
C LEU A 169 -17.88 -4.41 1.40
N LYS A 170 -17.62 -5.01 0.24
CA LYS A 170 -18.33 -6.20 -0.23
C LYS A 170 -18.10 -7.40 0.68
N ALA A 171 -16.85 -7.71 0.99
CA ALA A 171 -16.47 -8.81 1.87
C ALA A 171 -17.03 -8.63 3.29
N LEU A 172 -16.86 -7.44 3.88
CA LEU A 172 -17.36 -7.12 5.23
C LEU A 172 -18.87 -7.27 5.34
N ARG A 173 -19.63 -6.93 4.28
CA ARG A 173 -21.08 -7.18 4.22
C ARG A 173 -21.36 -8.68 4.37
N ARG A 174 -20.66 -9.51 3.60
CA ARG A 174 -20.83 -10.95 3.65
C ARG A 174 -20.46 -11.54 5.01
N MET A 175 -19.41 -11.03 5.63
CA MET A 175 -18.96 -11.44 6.96
C MET A 175 -19.88 -10.95 8.10
N GLY A 176 -20.86 -10.09 7.83
CA GLY A 176 -21.68 -9.46 8.88
C GLY A 176 -20.94 -8.46 9.75
N ILE A 177 -19.79 -7.97 9.29
CA ILE A 177 -18.98 -6.98 10.02
C ILE A 177 -19.48 -5.57 9.70
N ASN A 178 -19.55 -4.72 10.74
CA ASN A 178 -19.98 -3.33 10.58
C ASN A 178 -19.04 -2.57 9.64
N ARG A 179 -19.61 -2.04 8.57
CA ARG A 179 -18.87 -1.32 7.51
C ARG A 179 -18.60 0.15 7.83
N ALA A 180 -19.28 0.75 8.82
CA ALA A 180 -19.14 2.18 9.12
C ALA A 180 -17.72 2.55 9.61
N GLY A 181 -17.09 1.68 10.37
CA GLY A 181 -15.75 1.88 10.93
C GLY A 181 -14.65 1.05 10.23
N TYR A 182 -14.85 0.63 9.00
CA TYR A 182 -13.90 -0.27 8.34
C TYR A 182 -12.49 0.34 8.12
N THR A 183 -12.36 1.65 8.19
CA THR A 183 -11.06 2.34 8.08
C THR A 183 -10.32 2.45 9.43
N LEU A 184 -10.88 1.89 10.50
CA LEU A 184 -10.28 1.97 11.82
C LEU A 184 -9.49 0.69 12.16
N PRO A 185 -8.35 0.80 12.85
CA PRO A 185 -7.61 -0.37 13.32
C PRO A 185 -8.40 -1.23 14.34
N SER A 186 -9.45 -0.68 14.93
CA SER A 186 -10.37 -1.41 15.81
C SER A 186 -11.40 -2.27 15.09
N SER A 187 -11.47 -2.18 13.74
CA SER A 187 -12.33 -3.06 12.96
C SER A 187 -11.81 -4.51 13.03
N PRO A 188 -12.70 -5.51 13.22
CA PRO A 188 -12.28 -6.90 13.37
C PRO A 188 -11.41 -7.43 12.23
N TRP A 189 -11.62 -6.97 11.00
CA TRP A 189 -10.82 -7.39 9.85
C TRP A 189 -9.33 -7.07 9.99
N PHE A 190 -8.98 -6.01 10.74
CA PHE A 190 -7.57 -5.62 10.88
C PHE A 190 -6.78 -6.65 11.67
N GLN A 191 -7.37 -7.27 12.70
CA GLN A 191 -6.73 -8.37 13.43
C GLN A 191 -6.58 -9.60 12.53
N MET A 192 -7.61 -9.93 11.73
CA MET A 192 -7.53 -11.03 10.75
C MET A 192 -6.40 -10.78 9.75
N TYR A 193 -6.21 -9.54 9.30
CA TYR A 193 -5.11 -9.16 8.43
C TYR A 193 -3.74 -9.35 9.08
N LEU A 194 -3.58 -9.02 10.37
CA LEU A 194 -2.33 -9.29 11.08
C LEU A 194 -2.06 -10.80 11.22
N GLU A 195 -3.10 -11.60 11.37
CA GLU A 195 -2.98 -13.07 11.38
C GLU A 195 -2.52 -13.60 10.03
N VAL A 196 -3.06 -13.10 8.93
CA VAL A 196 -2.60 -13.43 7.56
C VAL A 196 -1.11 -13.11 7.39
N ILE A 197 -0.64 -11.97 7.88
CA ILE A 197 0.77 -11.61 7.81
C ILE A 197 1.63 -12.60 8.63
N ARG A 198 1.22 -12.94 9.85
CA ARG A 198 1.94 -13.91 10.71
C ARG A 198 2.06 -15.27 10.05
N GLU A 199 0.97 -15.76 9.45
CA GLU A 199 0.92 -17.01 8.72
C GLU A 199 1.87 -17.00 7.51
N ILE A 200 1.79 -15.98 6.68
CA ILE A 200 2.61 -15.82 5.48
C ILE A 200 4.11 -15.75 5.82
N MET A 201 4.46 -15.06 6.89
CA MET A 201 5.84 -14.96 7.37
C MET A 201 6.31 -16.18 8.15
N GLU A 202 5.41 -17.09 8.53
CA GLU A 202 5.68 -18.19 9.47
C GLU A 202 6.24 -17.67 10.82
N LYS A 203 5.75 -16.49 11.27
CA LYS A 203 6.15 -15.82 12.50
C LYS A 203 4.92 -15.53 13.37
N PRO A 204 4.47 -16.47 14.20
CA PRO A 204 3.22 -16.31 14.98
C PRO A 204 3.26 -15.13 15.97
N ASP A 205 4.44 -14.78 16.46
CA ASP A 205 4.63 -13.69 17.42
C ASP A 205 4.87 -12.32 16.75
N TRP A 206 4.87 -12.27 15.41
CA TRP A 206 5.11 -11.00 14.71
C TRP A 206 3.99 -9.98 14.99
N ASN A 207 4.41 -8.76 15.27
CA ASN A 207 3.53 -7.61 15.39
C ASN A 207 4.19 -6.39 14.75
N PRO A 208 3.43 -5.52 14.10
CA PRO A 208 3.98 -4.30 13.52
C PRO A 208 4.47 -3.37 14.64
N LYS A 209 5.67 -2.81 14.47
CA LYS A 209 6.19 -1.81 15.43
C LYS A 209 5.35 -0.54 15.46
N ARG A 210 4.67 -0.23 14.37
CA ARG A 210 3.77 0.93 14.25
C ARG A 210 2.58 0.62 13.34
N VAL A 211 1.45 1.23 13.66
CA VAL A 211 0.29 1.30 12.78
C VAL A 211 -0.01 2.78 12.55
N ALA A 212 -0.18 3.16 11.29
CA ALA A 212 -0.52 4.53 10.91
C ALA A 212 -1.75 4.54 10.00
N LYS A 213 -2.31 5.71 9.79
CA LYS A 213 -3.36 5.93 8.78
C LYS A 213 -2.71 6.23 7.44
N ASP A 214 -3.00 5.45 6.42
CA ASP A 214 -2.54 5.73 5.06
C ASP A 214 -3.31 6.88 4.39
N GLY A 215 -2.81 7.34 3.25
CA GLY A 215 -3.46 8.38 2.46
C GLY A 215 -4.88 8.04 2.01
N CYS A 216 -5.19 6.77 1.80
CA CYS A 216 -6.55 6.31 1.49
C CYS A 216 -7.47 6.21 2.71
N GLY A 217 -6.93 6.33 3.91
CA GLY A 217 -7.69 6.25 5.16
C GLY A 217 -7.60 4.90 5.87
N LEU A 218 -7.16 3.84 5.22
CA LEU A 218 -6.98 2.52 5.84
C LEU A 218 -5.78 2.50 6.79
N PRO A 219 -5.77 1.62 7.80
CA PRO A 219 -4.59 1.40 8.61
C PRO A 219 -3.48 0.74 7.79
N THR A 220 -2.26 1.24 7.93
CA THR A 220 -1.06 0.67 7.34
C THR A 220 -0.06 0.29 8.43
N VAL A 221 0.62 -0.83 8.24
CA VAL A 221 1.57 -1.40 9.21
C VAL A 221 3.00 -1.10 8.80
N SER A 222 3.86 -0.88 9.80
CA SER A 222 5.29 -0.74 9.56
C SER A 222 5.94 -2.12 9.48
N ASN A 223 6.89 -2.25 8.54
CA ASN A 223 7.67 -3.45 8.29
C ASN A 223 9.11 -3.03 8.03
N THR A 224 10.05 -3.90 8.27
CA THR A 224 11.39 -3.75 7.68
C THR A 224 11.36 -4.17 6.21
N VAL A 225 12.36 -3.76 5.43
CA VAL A 225 12.50 -4.21 4.03
C VAL A 225 12.71 -5.72 3.96
N ASP A 226 13.43 -6.31 4.94
CA ASP A 226 13.59 -7.76 5.06
C ASP A 226 12.25 -8.46 5.32
N GLU A 227 11.42 -7.93 6.22
CA GLU A 227 10.07 -8.46 6.47
C GLU A 227 9.20 -8.41 5.21
N LEU A 228 9.26 -7.33 4.44
CA LEU A 228 8.54 -7.23 3.17
C LEU A 228 9.01 -8.32 2.18
N ALA A 229 10.32 -8.56 2.05
CA ALA A 229 10.84 -9.61 1.19
C ALA A 229 10.29 -10.99 1.58
N ILE A 230 10.25 -11.31 2.88
CA ILE A 230 9.68 -12.57 3.40
C ILE A 230 8.17 -12.65 3.11
N MET A 231 7.42 -11.55 3.32
CA MET A 231 5.98 -11.51 3.04
C MET A 231 5.67 -11.79 1.57
N PHE A 232 6.40 -11.18 0.65
CA PHE A 232 6.19 -11.41 -0.79
C PHE A 232 6.65 -12.82 -1.22
N ALA A 233 7.73 -13.35 -0.68
CA ALA A 233 8.09 -14.76 -0.89
C ALA A 233 7.00 -15.71 -0.37
N GLY A 234 6.37 -15.38 0.76
CA GLY A 234 5.22 -16.11 1.30
C GLY A 234 3.99 -16.03 0.40
N LEU A 235 3.70 -14.87 -0.18
CA LEU A 235 2.63 -14.72 -1.16
C LEU A 235 2.84 -15.66 -2.37
N VAL A 236 4.08 -15.74 -2.87
CA VAL A 236 4.44 -16.65 -3.96
C VAL A 236 4.30 -18.12 -3.55
N ARG A 237 4.75 -18.50 -2.36
CA ARG A 237 4.59 -19.88 -1.84
C ARG A 237 3.12 -20.30 -1.77
N GLN A 238 2.23 -19.37 -1.52
CA GLN A 238 0.79 -19.60 -1.37
C GLN A 238 -0.02 -19.23 -2.62
N LYS A 239 0.63 -19.07 -3.78
CA LYS A 239 0.01 -18.60 -5.01
C LYS A 239 -1.19 -19.43 -5.49
N ASP A 240 -1.18 -20.74 -5.19
CA ASP A 240 -2.21 -21.69 -5.61
C ASP A 240 -3.32 -21.87 -4.54
N GLN A 241 -3.24 -21.19 -3.40
CA GLN A 241 -4.20 -21.33 -2.30
C GLN A 241 -5.45 -20.43 -2.49
N ASP A 242 -5.32 -19.36 -3.26
CA ASP A 242 -6.38 -18.42 -3.57
C ASP A 242 -6.14 -17.73 -4.92
N TRP A 243 -7.06 -16.87 -5.29
CA TRP A 243 -7.07 -16.20 -6.59
C TRP A 243 -6.12 -14.99 -6.70
N ILE A 244 -5.47 -14.55 -5.62
CA ILE A 244 -4.74 -13.26 -5.56
C ILE A 244 -3.65 -13.19 -6.62
N TRP A 245 -2.77 -14.20 -6.65
CA TRP A 245 -1.66 -14.25 -7.60
C TRP A 245 -2.16 -14.31 -9.05
N GLU A 246 -3.11 -15.18 -9.32
CA GLU A 246 -3.66 -15.35 -10.67
C GLU A 246 -4.36 -14.07 -11.16
N ALA A 247 -5.14 -13.39 -10.31
CA ALA A 247 -5.83 -12.17 -10.67
C ALA A 247 -4.89 -11.05 -11.11
N MET A 248 -3.75 -10.89 -10.41
CA MET A 248 -2.74 -9.87 -10.75
C MET A 248 -2.08 -10.16 -12.09
N ASN A 249 -1.75 -11.42 -12.37
CA ASN A 249 -1.11 -11.83 -13.62
C ASN A 249 -2.08 -11.84 -14.81
N LYS A 250 -3.35 -12.18 -14.58
CA LYS A 250 -4.38 -12.27 -15.64
C LYS A 250 -4.82 -10.89 -16.16
N HIS A 251 -4.83 -9.89 -15.31
CA HIS A 251 -5.26 -8.53 -15.64
C HIS A 251 -4.24 -7.47 -15.21
N PRO A 252 -3.00 -7.54 -15.72
CA PRO A 252 -1.91 -6.65 -15.29
C PRO A 252 -2.22 -5.16 -15.52
N ASP A 253 -3.01 -4.82 -16.54
CA ASP A 253 -3.42 -3.45 -16.81
C ASP A 253 -4.35 -2.89 -15.74
N LEU A 254 -5.12 -3.73 -15.06
CA LEU A 254 -5.97 -3.31 -13.95
C LEU A 254 -5.21 -3.11 -12.64
N ILE A 255 -3.98 -3.62 -12.52
CA ILE A 255 -3.16 -3.47 -11.30
C ILE A 255 -2.62 -2.05 -11.16
N GLY A 256 -2.04 -1.50 -12.20
CA GLY A 256 -1.51 -0.14 -12.22
C GLY A 256 -2.13 0.73 -13.31
N GLY A 257 -2.06 0.25 -14.54
CA GLY A 257 -2.50 0.93 -15.74
C GLY A 257 -1.35 1.28 -16.70
N PHE A 258 -1.66 2.08 -17.70
CA PHE A 258 -0.67 2.51 -18.70
C PHE A 258 0.51 3.24 -18.05
N ASN A 259 1.72 2.92 -18.49
CA ASN A 259 2.99 3.47 -17.98
C ASN A 259 3.26 3.23 -16.49
N ARG A 260 2.62 2.25 -15.86
CA ARG A 260 2.93 1.86 -14.49
C ARG A 260 3.91 0.70 -14.47
N LEU A 261 4.88 0.81 -13.57
CA LEU A 261 5.91 -0.22 -13.40
C LEU A 261 5.29 -1.58 -13.07
N ASP A 262 4.31 -1.59 -12.16
CA ASP A 262 3.60 -2.81 -11.76
C ASP A 262 3.03 -3.56 -12.97
N SER A 263 2.26 -2.86 -13.83
CA SER A 263 1.68 -3.44 -15.03
C SER A 263 2.73 -3.90 -16.04
N THR A 264 3.82 -3.16 -16.16
CA THR A 264 4.92 -3.49 -17.08
C THR A 264 5.66 -4.74 -16.61
N CYS A 265 5.99 -4.84 -15.32
CA CYS A 265 6.66 -6.00 -14.75
C CYS A 265 5.79 -7.26 -14.85
N LEU A 266 4.50 -7.16 -14.52
CA LEU A 266 3.58 -8.30 -14.62
C LEU A 266 3.44 -8.82 -16.06
N LYS A 267 3.41 -7.92 -17.06
CA LYS A 267 3.40 -8.31 -18.49
C LYS A 267 4.69 -8.92 -18.95
N ALA A 268 5.83 -8.46 -18.44
CA ALA A 268 7.15 -8.97 -18.83
C ALA A 268 7.48 -10.31 -18.16
N GLY A 269 6.88 -10.56 -16.99
CA GLY A 269 7.12 -11.74 -16.16
C GLY A 269 6.27 -12.93 -16.55
N GLU A 270 5.86 -13.11 -17.81
CA GLU A 270 4.98 -14.20 -18.27
C GLU A 270 5.19 -15.49 -17.46
N GLY A 271 4.46 -15.62 -16.36
CA GLY A 271 4.34 -16.89 -15.64
C GLY A 271 5.51 -17.28 -14.72
N THR A 272 6.30 -16.33 -14.22
CA THR A 272 7.29 -16.62 -13.16
C THR A 272 6.67 -16.57 -11.78
#